data_a3ec39e920916ba9c0563ab6b430faa3
#
_entry.id   a3ec39e920916ba9c0563ab6b430faa3
#
_cell.length_a   1.000
_cell.length_b   1.000
_cell.length_c   1.000
_cell.angle_alpha   90.00
_cell.angle_beta   90.00
_cell.angle_gamma   90.00
#
_symmetry.space_group_name_H-M   'P 1'
#
loop_
_entity.id
_entity.type
_entity.pdbx_description
1 polymer ?
#
loop_
_entity_poly.entity_id
_entity_poly.type
_entity_poly.pdbx_seq_one_letter_code
_entity_poly.pdbx_strand_id
1 'polypeptide(L)'
;SNFTDFDAFTHEPDVNVRFIQQGDLIGSPDLIILPGSKNTTEDLLYLKRQGYDHDIKALAAKGIPVVGICGGYQMLGEKVCDPLHVESSNDAVEGLGLMPYVTTMQGEKNTYQVEFNCEALPFLGMDFKGSHLKGYEIHMGETVLTHSAQSLFNICLLYTSPSPRD
;
A
#
# COMPACT_ATOMS: atom_id res chain seq x y z
N SER A 1 2.40 5.05 11.50
CA SER A 1 2.93 3.83 10.86
C SER A 1 3.56 2.95 11.92
N ASN A 2 3.37 1.64 11.79
CA ASN A 2 3.98 0.66 12.70
C ASN A 2 5.38 0.32 12.17
N PHE A 3 6.42 0.94 12.73
CA PHE A 3 7.81 0.73 12.29
C PHE A 3 8.26 -0.73 12.47
N THR A 4 7.65 -1.47 13.39
CA THR A 4 7.97 -2.88 13.67
C THR A 4 7.65 -3.81 12.47
N ASP A 5 6.78 -3.41 11.55
CA ASP A 5 6.47 -4.19 10.35
C ASP A 5 7.70 -4.37 9.44
N PHE A 6 8.72 -3.55 9.62
CA PHE A 6 9.95 -3.56 8.82
C PHE A 6 11.17 -4.09 9.58
N ASP A 7 11.02 -4.49 10.83
CA ASP A 7 12.13 -5.00 11.66
C ASP A 7 12.80 -6.23 11.04
N ALA A 8 12.02 -7.08 10.36
CA ALA A 8 12.57 -8.24 9.67
C ALA A 8 13.64 -7.86 8.63
N PHE A 9 13.44 -6.77 7.90
CA PHE A 9 14.41 -6.31 6.91
C PHE A 9 15.70 -5.75 7.55
N THR A 10 15.61 -5.18 8.75
CA THR A 10 16.77 -4.61 9.44
C THR A 10 17.75 -5.68 9.93
N HIS A 11 17.31 -6.94 10.00
CA HIS A 11 18.14 -8.08 10.39
C HIS A 11 18.81 -8.78 9.19
N GLU A 12 18.45 -8.41 7.97
CA GLU A 12 19.08 -8.95 6.76
C GLU A 12 20.41 -8.23 6.49
N PRO A 13 21.54 -8.96 6.33
CA PRO A 13 22.88 -8.36 6.27
C PRO A 13 23.12 -7.53 4.98
N ASP A 14 22.35 -7.75 3.95
CA ASP A 14 22.43 -7.10 2.64
C ASP A 14 21.29 -6.09 2.38
N VAL A 15 20.48 -5.80 3.40
CA VAL A 15 19.36 -4.85 3.33
C VAL A 15 19.64 -3.63 4.20
N ASN A 16 19.55 -2.44 3.62
CA ASN A 16 19.60 -1.18 4.33
C ASN A 16 18.24 -0.49 4.31
N VAL A 17 17.55 -0.49 5.45
CA VAL A 17 16.25 0.17 5.60
C VAL A 17 16.45 1.61 6.06
N ARG A 18 15.93 2.55 5.27
CA ARG A 18 15.95 3.96 5.60
C ARG A 18 14.53 4.51 5.66
N PHE A 19 14.15 5.04 6.81
CA PHE A 19 12.89 5.76 6.99
C PHE A 19 13.06 7.22 6.56
N ILE A 20 12.30 7.64 5.55
CA ILE A 20 12.31 9.00 5.04
C ILE A 20 11.47 9.88 5.96
N GLN A 21 12.08 10.91 6.51
CA GLN A 21 11.44 11.92 7.35
C GLN A 21 11.32 13.24 6.59
N GLN A 22 10.60 14.19 7.18
CA GLN A 22 10.43 15.51 6.59
C GLN A 22 11.78 16.18 6.31
N GLY A 23 11.96 16.57 5.04
CA GLY A 23 13.17 17.22 4.58
C GLY A 23 14.29 16.28 4.11
N ASP A 24 14.11 14.96 4.27
CA ASP A 24 15.06 14.00 3.72
C ASP A 24 14.91 13.89 2.20
N LEU A 25 16.01 13.58 1.53
CA LEU A 25 15.98 13.18 0.12
C LEU A 25 15.73 11.68 0.01
N ILE A 26 14.87 11.24 -0.91
CA ILE A 26 14.69 9.80 -1.17
C ILE A 26 15.98 9.19 -1.70
N GLY A 27 16.68 9.90 -2.58
CA GLY A 27 17.94 9.44 -3.16
C GLY A 27 17.74 8.38 -4.24
N SER A 28 18.55 7.34 -4.21
CA SER A 28 18.54 6.25 -5.21
C SER A 28 18.31 4.90 -4.50
N PRO A 29 17.09 4.58 -4.07
CA PRO A 29 16.78 3.30 -3.45
C PRO A 29 16.66 2.19 -4.51
N ASP A 30 16.80 0.94 -4.09
CA ASP A 30 16.48 -0.24 -4.91
C ASP A 30 14.99 -0.61 -4.83
N LEU A 31 14.31 -0.16 -3.78
CA LEU A 31 12.89 -0.40 -3.53
C LEU A 31 12.31 0.75 -2.69
N ILE A 32 11.09 1.16 -3.02
CA ILE A 32 10.31 2.11 -2.23
C ILE A 32 9.13 1.37 -1.60
N ILE A 33 8.91 1.56 -0.30
CA ILE A 33 7.76 1.02 0.41
C ILE A 33 6.92 2.17 0.98
N LEU A 34 5.66 2.21 0.60
CA LEU A 34 4.65 3.07 1.23
C LEU A 34 3.94 2.24 2.31
N PRO A 35 4.13 2.56 3.58
CA PRO A 35 3.57 1.76 4.68
C PRO A 35 2.07 1.98 4.86
N GLY A 36 1.47 1.19 5.73
CA GLY A 36 0.12 1.42 6.22
C GLY A 36 -0.03 2.77 6.90
N SER A 37 -1.20 3.36 6.75
CA SER A 37 -1.57 4.66 7.28
C SER A 37 -2.83 4.56 8.14
N LYS A 38 -2.95 5.44 9.14
CA LYS A 38 -4.18 5.64 9.92
C LYS A 38 -5.08 6.70 9.30
N ASN A 39 -4.51 7.55 8.45
CA ASN A 39 -5.23 8.58 7.71
C ASN A 39 -4.58 8.71 6.33
N THR A 40 -5.12 7.94 5.39
CA THR A 40 -4.56 7.80 4.04
C THR A 40 -4.55 9.12 3.28
N THR A 41 -5.63 9.89 3.38
CA THR A 41 -5.77 11.16 2.67
C THR A 41 -4.80 12.22 3.18
N GLU A 42 -4.62 12.35 4.48
CA GLU A 42 -3.68 13.32 5.06
C GLU A 42 -2.22 12.93 4.79
N ASP A 43 -1.89 11.64 4.88
CA ASP A 43 -0.54 11.17 4.55
C ASP A 43 -0.23 11.37 3.06
N LEU A 44 -1.21 11.16 2.17
CA LEU A 44 -1.05 11.45 0.74
C LEU A 44 -0.84 12.95 0.49
N LEU A 45 -1.59 13.81 1.16
CA LEU A 45 -1.39 15.27 1.11
C LEU A 45 -0.02 15.67 1.67
N TYR A 46 0.44 14.99 2.72
CA TYR A 46 1.79 15.20 3.26
C TYR A 46 2.87 14.86 2.21
N LEU A 47 2.77 13.70 1.55
CA LEU A 47 3.72 13.33 0.47
C LEU A 47 3.78 14.42 -0.61
N LYS A 48 2.63 14.95 -1.00
CA LYS A 48 2.53 16.03 -2.00
C LYS A 48 3.14 17.34 -1.51
N ARG A 49 2.85 17.76 -0.29
CA ARG A 49 3.44 18.97 0.30
C ARG A 49 4.96 18.91 0.41
N GLN A 50 5.52 17.72 0.60
CA GLN A 50 6.96 17.50 0.67
C GLN A 50 7.60 17.29 -0.73
N GLY A 51 6.80 17.13 -1.79
CA GLY A 51 7.27 16.82 -3.14
C GLY A 51 7.67 15.37 -3.35
N TYR A 52 7.47 14.51 -2.37
CA TYR A 52 7.80 13.09 -2.45
C TYR A 52 6.99 12.34 -3.50
N ASP A 53 5.78 12.79 -3.80
CA ASP A 53 4.96 12.23 -4.87
C ASP A 53 5.65 12.35 -6.24
N HIS A 54 6.29 13.47 -6.52
CA HIS A 54 7.06 13.67 -7.75
C HIS A 54 8.30 12.77 -7.79
N ASP A 55 9.03 12.70 -6.67
CA ASP A 55 10.25 11.88 -6.57
C ASP A 55 9.93 10.40 -6.73
N ILE A 56 8.87 9.90 -6.07
CA ILE A 56 8.41 8.51 -6.18
C ILE A 56 8.03 8.19 -7.62
N LYS A 57 7.23 9.04 -8.27
CA LYS A 57 6.84 8.86 -9.67
C LYS A 57 8.06 8.84 -10.61
N ALA A 58 9.00 9.75 -10.39
CA ALA A 58 10.23 9.82 -11.20
C ALA A 58 11.10 8.56 -11.03
N LEU A 59 11.20 8.03 -9.81
CA LEU A 59 11.94 6.81 -9.52
C LEU A 59 11.22 5.57 -10.10
N ALA A 60 9.89 5.48 -9.96
CA ALA A 60 9.09 4.43 -10.57
C ALA A 60 9.24 4.42 -12.11
N ALA A 61 9.24 5.58 -12.75
CA ALA A 61 9.46 5.71 -14.19
C ALA A 61 10.86 5.24 -14.63
N LYS A 62 11.84 5.24 -13.73
CA LYS A 62 13.18 4.68 -13.94
C LYS A 62 13.27 3.17 -13.66
N GLY A 63 12.16 2.54 -13.30
CA GLY A 63 12.08 1.11 -13.02
C GLY A 63 12.33 0.73 -11.57
N ILE A 64 12.39 1.68 -10.63
CA ILE A 64 12.48 1.38 -9.20
C ILE A 64 11.11 0.84 -8.74
N PRO A 65 11.04 -0.36 -8.18
CA PRO A 65 9.80 -0.94 -7.67
C PRO A 65 9.21 -0.11 -6.53
N VAL A 66 7.88 0.00 -6.52
CA VAL A 66 7.14 0.67 -5.45
C VAL A 66 6.10 -0.29 -4.89
N VAL A 67 6.17 -0.55 -3.60
CA VAL A 67 5.25 -1.43 -2.87
C VAL A 67 4.38 -0.59 -1.95
N GLY A 68 3.07 -0.75 -2.03
CA GLY A 68 2.11 -0.13 -1.11
C GLY A 68 1.50 -1.17 -0.18
N ILE A 69 1.40 -0.85 1.10
CA ILE A 69 0.81 -1.72 2.13
C ILE A 69 -0.38 -0.96 2.74
N CYS A 70 -1.59 -1.56 2.73
CA CYS A 70 -2.81 -0.98 3.30
C CYS A 70 -3.08 0.44 2.77
N GLY A 71 -2.98 1.49 3.59
CA GLY A 71 -3.09 2.89 3.16
C GLY A 71 -2.08 3.27 2.07
N GLY A 72 -0.86 2.75 2.14
CA GLY A 72 0.14 2.93 1.09
C GLY A 72 -0.28 2.33 -0.24
N TYR A 73 -0.95 1.17 -0.23
CA TYR A 73 -1.55 0.60 -1.44
C TYR A 73 -2.63 1.55 -1.99
N GLN A 74 -3.52 2.07 -1.14
CA GLN A 74 -4.55 3.02 -1.57
C GLN A 74 -3.96 4.29 -2.21
N MET A 75 -2.83 4.77 -1.70
CA MET A 75 -2.11 5.95 -2.25
C MET A 75 -1.52 5.69 -3.65
N LEU A 76 -1.20 4.45 -4.02
CA LEU A 76 -0.67 4.12 -5.35
C LEU A 76 -1.68 4.34 -6.47
N GLY A 77 -2.97 4.29 -6.18
CA GLY A 77 -4.06 4.45 -7.13
C GLY A 77 -4.12 5.84 -7.76
N GLU A 78 -5.12 6.01 -8.62
CA GLU A 78 -5.38 7.28 -9.29
C GLU A 78 -5.98 8.32 -8.33
N LYS A 79 -6.84 7.86 -7.40
CA LYS A 79 -7.58 8.72 -6.49
C LYS A 79 -8.00 8.00 -5.21
N VAL A 80 -8.01 8.71 -4.11
CA VAL A 80 -8.65 8.33 -2.85
C VAL A 80 -9.83 9.27 -2.62
N CYS A 81 -11.04 8.73 -2.60
CA CYS A 81 -12.29 9.45 -2.37
C CYS A 81 -12.75 9.23 -0.93
N ASP A 82 -13.16 10.31 -0.26
CA ASP A 82 -13.70 10.28 1.10
C ASP A 82 -15.00 11.11 1.20
N PRO A 83 -16.05 10.73 0.44
CA PRO A 83 -17.29 11.51 0.38
C PRO A 83 -18.06 11.55 1.70
N LEU A 84 -17.75 10.66 2.63
CA LEU A 84 -18.33 10.61 3.98
C LEU A 84 -17.48 11.28 5.03
N HIS A 85 -16.34 11.86 4.62
CA HIS A 85 -15.38 12.51 5.54
C HIS A 85 -14.95 11.60 6.70
N VAL A 86 -14.66 10.34 6.39
CA VAL A 86 -14.27 9.32 7.39
C VAL A 86 -12.88 9.61 7.94
N GLU A 87 -11.98 10.05 7.08
CA GLU A 87 -10.58 10.33 7.42
C GLU A 87 -10.22 11.82 7.32
N SER A 88 -10.84 12.57 6.42
CA SER A 88 -10.46 13.96 6.17
C SER A 88 -11.65 14.84 5.80
N SER A 89 -11.40 16.16 5.73
CA SER A 89 -12.37 17.14 5.23
C SER A 89 -12.38 17.26 3.69
N ASN A 90 -11.58 16.48 2.98
CA ASN A 90 -11.50 16.50 1.53
C ASN A 90 -12.39 15.40 0.95
N ASP A 91 -13.27 15.73 0.01
CA ASP A 91 -14.10 14.74 -0.69
C ASP A 91 -13.26 13.73 -1.49
N ALA A 92 -12.11 14.16 -2.00
CA ALA A 92 -11.19 13.32 -2.72
C ALA A 92 -9.79 13.94 -2.79
N VAL A 93 -8.77 13.08 -2.88
CA VAL A 93 -7.38 13.46 -3.10
C VAL A 93 -6.82 12.61 -4.25
N GLU A 94 -6.18 13.27 -5.22
CA GLU A 94 -5.48 12.57 -6.30
C GLU A 94 -4.36 11.71 -5.74
N GLY A 95 -4.33 10.44 -6.15
CA GLY A 95 -3.30 9.47 -5.76
C GLY A 95 -1.98 9.68 -6.48
N LEU A 96 -1.10 8.71 -6.38
CA LEU A 96 0.17 8.70 -7.11
C LEU A 96 -0.02 8.31 -8.59
N GLY A 97 -1.15 7.68 -8.95
CA GLY A 97 -1.43 7.27 -10.33
C GLY A 97 -0.47 6.21 -10.87
N LEU A 98 0.15 5.43 -10.01
CA LEU A 98 1.04 4.32 -10.38
C LEU A 98 0.27 3.02 -10.63
N MET A 99 -0.97 2.94 -10.16
CA MET A 99 -1.84 1.79 -10.31
C MET A 99 -3.23 2.24 -10.81
N PRO A 100 -3.88 1.44 -11.70
CA PRO A 100 -5.14 1.80 -12.33
C PRO A 100 -6.35 1.46 -11.44
N TYR A 101 -6.49 2.15 -10.34
CA TYR A 101 -7.65 2.00 -9.46
C TYR A 101 -7.98 3.27 -8.67
N VAL A 102 -9.22 3.33 -8.21
CA VAL A 102 -9.73 4.34 -7.29
C VAL A 102 -10.16 3.66 -6.01
N THR A 103 -9.81 4.25 -4.87
CA THR A 103 -10.29 3.82 -3.56
C THR A 103 -11.32 4.80 -3.03
N THR A 104 -12.46 4.29 -2.54
CA THR A 104 -13.48 5.09 -1.85
C THR A 104 -13.55 4.67 -0.39
N MET A 105 -13.30 5.61 0.51
CA MET A 105 -13.37 5.36 1.96
C MET A 105 -14.82 5.11 2.37
N GLN A 106 -15.02 4.12 3.24
CA GLN A 106 -16.33 3.73 3.75
C GLN A 106 -16.35 3.85 5.28
N GLY A 107 -17.53 4.10 5.85
CA GLY A 107 -17.70 4.32 7.29
C GLY A 107 -17.50 3.07 8.14
N GLU A 108 -17.50 1.88 7.53
CA GLU A 108 -17.34 0.62 8.23
C GLU A 108 -15.99 -0.02 7.94
N LYS A 109 -15.37 -0.56 8.97
CA LYS A 109 -14.11 -1.30 8.87
C LYS A 109 -14.41 -2.76 8.58
N ASN A 110 -13.92 -3.26 7.47
CA ASN A 110 -13.97 -4.67 7.14
C ASN A 110 -12.76 -5.40 7.72
N THR A 111 -13.01 -6.53 8.37
CA THR A 111 -11.96 -7.39 8.95
C THR A 111 -12.27 -8.83 8.61
N TYR A 112 -11.42 -9.43 7.79
CA TYR A 112 -11.55 -10.82 7.36
C TYR A 112 -10.22 -11.55 7.57
N GLN A 113 -10.31 -12.79 8.02
CA GLN A 113 -9.19 -13.72 7.89
C GLN A 113 -9.26 -14.34 6.51
N VAL A 114 -8.15 -14.32 5.79
CA VAL A 114 -8.09 -14.81 4.41
C VAL A 114 -7.04 -15.90 4.26
N GLU A 115 -7.35 -16.87 3.40
CA GLU A 115 -6.37 -17.80 2.85
C GLU A 115 -6.22 -17.50 1.37
N PHE A 116 -4.98 -17.39 0.90
CA PHE A 116 -4.69 -16.98 -0.46
C PHE A 116 -3.49 -17.71 -1.04
N ASN A 117 -3.42 -17.72 -2.36
CA ASN A 117 -2.29 -18.18 -3.13
C ASN A 117 -1.65 -17.00 -3.88
N CYS A 118 -0.33 -17.04 -3.98
CA CYS A 118 0.43 -16.21 -4.91
C CYS A 118 0.82 -17.07 -6.10
N GLU A 119 0.38 -16.70 -7.29
CA GLU A 119 0.86 -17.30 -8.52
C GLU A 119 2.25 -16.77 -8.86
N ALA A 120 3.02 -17.55 -9.65
CA ALA A 120 4.35 -17.14 -10.03
C ALA A 120 4.32 -15.80 -10.77
N LEU A 121 4.80 -14.76 -10.12
CA LEU A 121 4.98 -13.43 -10.70
C LEU A 121 6.46 -13.09 -10.66
N PRO A 122 7.06 -12.62 -11.76
CA PRO A 122 8.40 -12.11 -11.73
C PRO A 122 8.42 -10.81 -10.91
N PHE A 123 9.03 -10.83 -9.75
CA PHE A 123 9.24 -9.66 -8.91
C PHE A 123 10.73 -9.55 -8.58
N LEU A 124 11.33 -8.42 -8.90
CA LEU A 124 12.76 -8.17 -8.71
C LEU A 124 13.67 -9.23 -9.37
N GLY A 125 13.24 -9.79 -10.51
CA GLY A 125 14.01 -10.82 -11.23
C GLY A 125 13.88 -12.22 -10.65
N MET A 126 13.02 -12.43 -9.67
CA MET A 126 12.72 -13.74 -9.09
C MET A 126 11.25 -14.09 -9.27
N ASP A 127 10.96 -15.37 -9.49
CA ASP A 127 9.61 -15.89 -9.48
C ASP A 127 9.16 -16.08 -8.02
N PHE A 128 8.18 -15.32 -7.60
CA PHE A 128 7.56 -15.49 -6.28
C PHE A 128 6.31 -16.36 -6.41
N LYS A 129 6.27 -17.44 -5.63
CA LYS A 129 5.17 -18.39 -5.62
C LYS A 129 4.90 -18.86 -4.20
N GLY A 130 3.64 -18.86 -3.79
CA GLY A 130 3.23 -19.36 -2.48
C GLY A 130 1.80 -19.90 -2.51
N SER A 131 1.50 -20.92 -1.71
CA SER A 131 0.18 -21.50 -1.58
C SER A 131 -0.22 -21.62 -0.10
N HIS A 132 -1.52 -21.61 0.16
CA HIS A 132 -2.08 -21.70 1.52
C HIS A 132 -1.53 -20.64 2.49
N LEU A 133 -1.22 -19.46 1.96
CA LEU A 133 -0.80 -18.32 2.77
C LEU A 133 -2.00 -17.80 3.56
N LYS A 134 -1.78 -17.38 4.79
CA LYS A 134 -2.83 -16.84 5.66
C LYS A 134 -2.52 -15.40 6.01
N GLY A 135 -3.57 -14.61 6.10
CA GLY A 135 -3.46 -13.20 6.48
C GLY A 135 -4.78 -12.63 6.94
N TYR A 136 -4.77 -11.34 7.18
CA TYR A 136 -5.96 -10.57 7.50
C TYR A 136 -6.15 -9.50 6.44
N GLU A 137 -7.39 -9.36 5.97
CA GLU A 137 -7.83 -8.23 5.18
C GLU A 137 -8.50 -7.24 6.13
N ILE A 138 -7.87 -6.08 6.35
CA ILE A 138 -8.34 -5.07 7.28
C ILE A 138 -8.25 -3.70 6.61
N HIS A 139 -9.40 -3.17 6.20
CA HIS A 139 -9.45 -1.85 5.55
C HIS A 139 -10.79 -1.16 5.75
N MET A 140 -10.81 0.16 5.53
CA MET A 140 -12.02 1.01 5.56
C MET A 140 -12.43 1.50 4.17
N GLY A 141 -11.69 1.16 3.12
CA GLY A 141 -11.95 1.61 1.76
C GLY A 141 -12.27 0.44 0.84
N GLU A 142 -13.07 0.72 -0.17
CA GLU A 142 -13.31 -0.16 -1.31
C GLU A 142 -12.49 0.32 -2.50
N THR A 143 -11.68 -0.59 -3.08
CA THR A 143 -10.83 -0.29 -4.23
C THR A 143 -11.39 -0.93 -5.48
N VAL A 144 -11.62 -0.13 -6.52
CA VAL A 144 -12.17 -0.55 -7.80
C VAL A 144 -11.16 -0.25 -8.91
N LEU A 145 -10.86 -1.26 -9.73
CA LEU A 145 -9.98 -1.10 -10.89
C LEU A 145 -10.65 -0.22 -11.95
N THR A 146 -9.90 0.75 -12.48
CA THR A 146 -10.30 1.58 -13.62
C THR A 146 -9.91 0.94 -14.94
N HIS A 147 -8.85 0.15 -14.95
CA HIS A 147 -8.35 -0.63 -16.09
C HIS A 147 -7.89 -2.01 -15.61
N SER A 148 -7.55 -2.90 -16.54
CA SER A 148 -7.02 -4.22 -16.20
C SER A 148 -5.68 -4.11 -15.48
N ALA A 149 -5.53 -4.85 -14.39
CA ALA A 149 -4.29 -5.04 -13.67
C ALA A 149 -4.11 -6.50 -13.29
N GLN A 150 -2.86 -6.92 -13.11
CA GLN A 150 -2.55 -8.27 -12.66
C GLN A 150 -2.63 -8.34 -11.14
N SER A 151 -3.43 -9.29 -10.63
CA SER A 151 -3.48 -9.57 -9.19
C SER A 151 -2.22 -10.29 -8.73
N LEU A 152 -1.66 -9.85 -7.61
CA LEU A 152 -0.54 -10.52 -6.95
C LEU A 152 -1.02 -11.78 -6.19
N PHE A 153 -2.21 -11.72 -5.61
CA PHE A 153 -2.78 -12.78 -4.80
C PHE A 153 -4.17 -13.16 -5.29
N ASN A 154 -4.50 -14.46 -5.20
CA ASN A 154 -5.83 -15.00 -5.39
C ASN A 154 -6.37 -15.48 -4.05
N ILE A 155 -7.44 -14.85 -3.56
CA ILE A 155 -8.10 -15.25 -2.31
C ILE A 155 -8.88 -16.54 -2.57
N CYS A 156 -8.57 -17.59 -1.82
CA CYS A 156 -9.20 -18.89 -1.93
C CYS A 156 -10.35 -19.04 -0.93
N LEU A 157 -10.18 -18.51 0.28
CA LEU A 157 -11.15 -18.60 1.38
C LEU A 157 -11.18 -17.27 2.13
N LEU A 158 -12.40 -16.82 2.42
CA LEU A 158 -12.67 -15.63 3.22
C LEU A 158 -13.47 -16.05 4.46
N TYR A 159 -12.92 -15.79 5.63
CA TYR A 159 -13.60 -16.03 6.90
C TYR A 159 -13.96 -14.72 7.56
N THR A 160 -15.19 -14.56 8.01
CA THR A 160 -15.53 -13.48 8.93
C THR A 160 -14.80 -13.71 10.25
N SER A 161 -13.85 -12.85 10.58
CA SER A 161 -13.18 -12.91 11.88
C SER A 161 -13.95 -12.04 12.87
N PRO A 162 -14.24 -12.55 14.10
CA PRO A 162 -14.42 -11.62 15.20
C PRO A 162 -13.15 -10.79 15.29
N SER A 163 -13.30 -9.45 15.39
CA SER A 163 -12.18 -8.51 15.51
C SER A 163 -11.05 -9.12 16.31
N PRO A 164 -9.79 -9.07 15.84
CA PRO A 164 -8.66 -9.40 16.69
C PRO A 164 -8.66 -8.37 17.82
N ARG A 165 -9.36 -8.64 18.87
CA ARG A 165 -9.22 -7.97 20.14
C ARG A 165 -8.35 -8.85 21.01
N ASP A 166 -7.33 -8.20 21.45
CA ASP A 166 -6.48 -8.47 22.60
C ASP A 166 -5.30 -9.35 22.32
#